data_b8408ddeb36c5e17a80f9d7eccd47065
#
_entry.id   b8408ddeb36c5e17a80f9d7eccd47065
#
_cell.length_a   1.000
_cell.length_b   1.000
_cell.length_c   1.000
_cell.angle_alpha   90.00
_cell.angle_beta   90.00
_cell.angle_gamma   90.00
#
_symmetry.space_group_name_H-M   'P 1'
#
loop_
_entity.id
_entity.type
_entity.pdbx_description
1 polymer ?
#
loop_
_entity_poly.entity_id
_entity_poly.type
_entity_poly.pdbx_seq_one_letter_code
_entity_poly.pdbx_strand_id
1 'polypeptide(L)'
;SRLVEGTKRAVGSRWQYYADPKPVPRKRIRELTDGDVIDLGDHALEVYHAPGHAPHHAVYHDPANDAVFTADAAGIYVPQRDEVRPTTPPSNFDLEESLVDVETIQGIDPGTLLFGHFGPRQTGDTLDTYARVLPEWVEHVAEARADLEDDDSVVEYFVEQADTADVWGAEQAAAETEINVRGVLVALDKGDA
;
A
#
# COMPACT_ATOMS: atom_id res chain seq x y z
N SER A 1 2.35 18.74 13.94
CA SER A 1 2.46 19.12 12.50
C SER A 1 1.18 18.76 11.75
N ARG A 2 0.96 19.35 10.58
CA ARG A 2 -0.23 19.06 9.75
C ARG A 2 -0.33 17.56 9.40
N LEU A 3 0.80 16.91 9.12
CA LEU A 3 0.85 15.46 8.85
C LEU A 3 0.42 14.64 10.07
N VAL A 4 0.99 14.92 11.25
CA VAL A 4 0.62 14.23 12.49
C VAL A 4 -0.87 14.36 12.80
N GLU A 5 -1.45 15.54 12.64
CA GLU A 5 -2.88 15.76 12.85
C GLU A 5 -3.73 15.05 11.77
N GLY A 6 -3.23 14.96 10.54
CA GLY A 6 -3.84 14.18 9.47
C GLY A 6 -3.85 12.68 9.83
N THR A 7 -2.70 12.13 10.21
CA THR A 7 -2.58 10.73 10.63
C THR A 7 -3.48 10.42 11.82
N LYS A 8 -3.52 11.28 12.85
CA LYS A 8 -4.42 11.09 14.01
C LYS A 8 -5.88 10.98 13.59
N ARG A 9 -6.31 11.79 12.63
CA ARG A 9 -7.68 11.70 12.11
C ARG A 9 -7.93 10.42 11.33
N ALA A 10 -6.97 10.03 10.49
CA ALA A 10 -7.10 8.83 9.66
C ALA A 10 -7.14 7.53 10.49
N VAL A 11 -6.26 7.42 11.51
CA VAL A 11 -6.19 6.20 12.34
C VAL A 11 -7.19 6.20 13.52
N GLY A 12 -7.81 7.35 13.82
CA GLY A 12 -8.86 7.46 14.84
C GLY A 12 -8.45 6.90 16.22
N SER A 13 -9.26 6.02 16.78
CA SER A 13 -9.03 5.37 18.08
C SER A 13 -7.73 4.56 18.13
N ARG A 14 -7.23 4.08 16.99
CA ARG A 14 -5.97 3.33 16.90
C ARG A 14 -4.75 4.18 17.24
N TRP A 15 -4.87 5.54 17.30
CA TRP A 15 -3.77 6.39 17.73
C TRP A 15 -3.20 6.00 19.10
N GLN A 16 -3.99 5.40 19.97
CA GLN A 16 -3.53 4.91 21.28
C GLN A 16 -2.37 3.91 21.20
N TYR A 17 -2.20 3.22 20.07
CA TYR A 17 -1.12 2.26 19.83
C TYR A 17 0.15 2.90 19.24
N TYR A 18 0.10 4.19 18.89
CA TYR A 18 1.23 4.91 18.32
C TYR A 18 1.95 5.71 19.41
N ALA A 19 3.30 5.70 19.34
CA ALA A 19 4.09 6.63 20.14
C ALA A 19 4.02 8.04 19.53
N ASP A 20 4.12 9.07 20.36
CA ASP A 20 4.22 10.44 19.87
C ASP A 20 5.44 10.60 18.95
N PRO A 21 5.25 11.07 17.70
CA PRO A 21 6.34 11.16 16.73
C PRO A 21 7.35 12.24 17.15
N LYS A 22 8.63 11.90 17.07
CA LYS A 22 9.73 12.84 17.22
C LYS A 22 10.25 13.24 15.85
N PRO A 23 10.41 14.53 15.55
CA PRO A 23 10.93 14.97 14.27
C PRO A 23 12.38 14.49 14.08
N VAL A 24 12.67 13.96 12.88
CA VAL A 24 14.04 13.63 12.49
C VAL A 24 14.81 14.93 12.25
N PRO A 25 15.99 15.13 12.88
CA PRO A 25 16.82 16.31 12.60
C PRO A 25 17.18 16.42 11.12
N ARG A 26 17.05 17.63 10.52
CA ARG A 26 17.27 17.86 9.09
C ARG A 26 18.63 17.32 8.59
N LYS A 27 19.68 17.41 9.40
CA LYS A 27 21.03 16.88 9.08
C LYS A 27 21.07 15.33 8.91
N ARG A 28 20.01 14.63 9.28
CA ARG A 28 19.87 13.18 9.14
C ARG A 28 18.91 12.78 8.01
N ILE A 29 18.36 13.76 7.31
CA ILE A 29 17.47 13.54 6.17
C ILE A 29 18.31 13.66 4.90
N ARG A 30 18.22 12.66 4.06
CA ARG A 30 18.68 12.68 2.67
C ARG A 30 17.42 12.62 1.80
N GLU A 31 17.21 13.62 0.99
CA GLU A 31 16.16 13.63 -0.01
C GLU A 31 16.64 12.79 -1.20
N LEU A 32 15.76 11.95 -1.72
CA LEU A 32 16.03 11.06 -2.83
C LEU A 32 15.05 11.35 -3.96
N THR A 33 15.51 11.11 -5.18
CA THR A 33 14.73 11.18 -6.41
C THR A 33 14.84 9.88 -7.17
N ASP A 34 13.98 9.68 -8.14
CA ASP A 34 14.03 8.53 -9.03
C ASP A 34 15.40 8.39 -9.70
N GLY A 35 15.92 7.17 -9.74
CA GLY A 35 17.25 6.85 -10.26
C GLY A 35 18.42 7.15 -9.31
N ASP A 36 18.18 7.66 -8.10
CA ASP A 36 19.23 7.81 -7.09
C ASP A 36 19.75 6.43 -6.63
N VAL A 37 20.99 6.43 -6.14
CA VAL A 37 21.63 5.25 -5.56
C VAL A 37 22.02 5.52 -4.12
N ILE A 38 21.67 4.58 -3.24
CA ILE A 38 22.04 4.60 -1.82
C ILE A 38 23.19 3.60 -1.63
N ASP A 39 24.39 4.12 -1.40
CA ASP A 39 25.56 3.32 -1.07
C ASP A 39 25.50 2.87 0.40
N LEU A 40 25.48 1.56 0.62
CA LEU A 40 25.50 0.91 1.94
C LEU A 40 26.86 0.31 2.29
N GLY A 41 27.87 0.50 1.43
CA GLY A 41 29.24 0.10 1.63
C GLY A 41 29.57 -1.24 0.95
N ASP A 42 28.91 -2.31 1.27
CA ASP A 42 29.09 -3.63 0.68
C ASP A 42 28.13 -3.91 -0.50
N HIS A 43 27.04 -3.17 -0.57
CA HIS A 43 26.08 -3.16 -1.68
C HIS A 43 25.40 -1.80 -1.79
N ALA A 44 24.56 -1.62 -2.79
CA ALA A 44 23.83 -0.38 -3.02
C ALA A 44 22.37 -0.66 -3.35
N LEU A 45 21.49 0.29 -3.02
CA LEU A 45 20.08 0.26 -3.39
C LEU A 45 19.82 1.28 -4.48
N GLU A 46 19.15 0.86 -5.54
CA GLU A 46 18.63 1.74 -6.59
C GLU A 46 17.21 2.19 -6.21
N VAL A 47 16.93 3.47 -6.38
CA VAL A 47 15.69 4.11 -5.96
C VAL A 47 14.78 4.30 -7.17
N TYR A 48 13.55 3.83 -7.08
CA TYR A 48 12.50 4.05 -8.07
C TYR A 48 11.32 4.76 -7.40
N HIS A 49 10.87 5.87 -7.98
CA HIS A 49 9.67 6.57 -7.49
C HIS A 49 8.44 5.74 -7.84
N ALA A 50 7.57 5.52 -6.87
CA ALA A 50 6.40 4.66 -6.99
C ALA A 50 5.19 5.35 -6.32
N PRO A 51 4.59 6.39 -6.95
CA PRO A 51 3.66 7.31 -6.29
C PRO A 51 2.23 6.81 -6.14
N GLY A 52 1.86 5.67 -6.72
CA GLY A 52 0.48 5.21 -6.78
C GLY A 52 -0.18 4.98 -5.41
N HIS A 53 0.55 4.42 -4.44
CA HIS A 53 0.05 4.32 -3.06
C HIS A 53 0.08 5.67 -2.34
N ALA A 54 1.13 6.46 -2.54
CA ALA A 54 1.28 7.79 -1.95
C ALA A 54 2.33 8.61 -2.73
N PRO A 55 2.17 9.94 -2.91
CA PRO A 55 3.02 10.76 -3.77
C PRO A 55 4.52 10.77 -3.44
N HIS A 56 4.90 10.34 -2.26
CA HIS A 56 6.29 10.27 -1.79
C HIS A 56 6.81 8.85 -1.67
N HIS A 57 6.03 7.87 -2.12
CA HIS A 57 6.38 6.47 -2.02
C HIS A 57 7.51 6.14 -3.01
N ALA A 58 8.37 5.22 -2.63
CA ALA A 58 9.46 4.72 -3.44
C ALA A 58 9.70 3.24 -3.16
N VAL A 59 10.14 2.52 -4.16
CA VAL A 59 10.65 1.15 -4.04
C VAL A 59 12.17 1.16 -4.16
N TYR A 60 12.82 0.16 -3.57
CA TYR A 60 14.29 0.08 -3.54
C TYR A 60 14.72 -1.27 -4.07
N HIS A 61 15.45 -1.27 -5.18
CA HIS A 61 16.06 -2.48 -5.74
C HIS A 61 17.41 -2.72 -5.11
N ASP A 62 17.63 -3.92 -4.63
CA ASP A 62 18.91 -4.43 -4.15
C ASP A 62 19.44 -5.48 -5.15
N PRO A 63 20.26 -5.07 -6.15
CA PRO A 63 20.77 -5.98 -7.17
C PRO A 63 21.68 -7.08 -6.61
N ALA A 64 22.34 -6.81 -5.47
CA ALA A 64 23.26 -7.77 -4.85
C ALA A 64 22.52 -8.96 -4.24
N ASN A 65 21.26 -8.77 -3.84
CA ASN A 65 20.43 -9.78 -3.22
C ASN A 65 19.25 -10.21 -4.10
N ASP A 66 19.19 -9.75 -5.35
CA ASP A 66 18.09 -10.05 -6.29
C ASP A 66 16.71 -9.78 -5.66
N ALA A 67 16.56 -8.60 -5.06
CA ALA A 67 15.39 -8.26 -4.26
C ALA A 67 14.93 -6.81 -4.44
N VAL A 68 13.61 -6.60 -4.33
CA VAL A 68 13.01 -5.26 -4.28
C VAL A 68 12.24 -5.08 -2.97
N PHE A 69 12.54 -4.02 -2.24
CA PHE A 69 11.71 -3.52 -1.14
C PHE A 69 10.53 -2.78 -1.75
N THR A 70 9.37 -3.42 -1.78
CA THR A 70 8.17 -2.90 -2.44
C THR A 70 7.40 -1.93 -1.55
N ALA A 71 7.60 -1.99 -0.24
CA ALA A 71 6.69 -1.42 0.74
C ALA A 71 5.23 -1.76 0.37
N ASP A 72 4.39 -0.77 0.04
CA ASP A 72 2.97 -1.00 -0.30
C ASP A 72 2.68 -0.94 -1.81
N ALA A 73 3.69 -0.72 -2.67
CA ALA A 73 3.50 -0.64 -4.14
C ALA A 73 3.05 -1.96 -4.78
N ALA A 74 3.30 -3.10 -4.13
CA ALA A 74 2.83 -4.42 -4.55
C ALA A 74 1.77 -5.01 -3.61
N GLY A 75 1.10 -4.16 -2.82
CA GLY A 75 0.10 -4.57 -1.86
C GLY A 75 0.64 -5.12 -0.54
N ILE A 76 -0.18 -5.87 0.16
CA ILE A 76 0.14 -6.52 1.43
C ILE A 76 0.21 -8.04 1.21
N TYR A 77 1.32 -8.66 1.62
CA TYR A 77 1.44 -10.11 1.60
C TYR A 77 0.87 -10.73 2.88
N VAL A 78 0.03 -11.75 2.76
CA VAL A 78 -0.57 -12.49 3.88
C VAL A 78 -0.04 -13.92 3.87
N PRO A 79 1.06 -14.22 4.62
CA PRO A 79 1.76 -15.49 4.56
C PRO A 79 0.89 -16.71 4.91
N GLN A 80 -0.06 -16.55 5.84
CA GLN A 80 -0.95 -17.61 6.28
C GLN A 80 -1.86 -18.16 5.18
N ARG A 81 -2.07 -17.35 4.13
CA ARG A 81 -2.91 -17.68 2.98
C ARG A 81 -2.14 -17.76 1.66
N ASP A 82 -0.84 -17.43 1.71
CA ASP A 82 0.00 -17.24 0.53
C ASP A 82 -0.64 -16.30 -0.52
N GLU A 83 -1.19 -15.19 -0.04
CA GLU A 83 -2.04 -14.28 -0.80
C GLU A 83 -1.48 -12.85 -0.77
N VAL A 84 -1.55 -12.14 -1.90
CA VAL A 84 -1.32 -10.69 -1.96
C VAL A 84 -2.65 -9.96 -2.03
N ARG A 85 -2.81 -8.89 -1.25
CA ARG A 85 -4.05 -8.12 -1.14
C ARG A 85 -3.83 -6.65 -1.49
N PRO A 86 -4.84 -5.97 -2.06
CA PRO A 86 -4.81 -4.53 -2.27
C PRO A 86 -4.60 -3.75 -0.97
N THR A 87 -3.88 -2.62 -1.08
CA THR A 87 -3.77 -1.60 -0.04
C THR A 87 -4.01 -0.23 -0.67
N THR A 88 -5.17 0.33 -0.39
CA THR A 88 -5.72 1.52 -1.05
C THR A 88 -6.17 2.56 -0.02
N PRO A 89 -5.25 3.07 0.87
CA PRO A 89 -5.65 3.99 1.93
C PRO A 89 -5.95 5.40 1.39
N PRO A 90 -6.88 6.14 2.01
CA PRO A 90 -7.04 7.55 1.68
C PRO A 90 -5.80 8.34 2.15
N SER A 91 -5.44 9.44 1.54
CA SER A 91 -6.21 10.24 0.60
C SER A 91 -5.57 10.32 -0.79
N ASN A 92 -4.54 9.53 -1.08
CA ASN A 92 -3.69 9.76 -2.25
C ASN A 92 -3.46 8.50 -3.08
N PHE A 93 -4.24 7.46 -2.85
CA PHE A 93 -4.24 6.28 -3.72
C PHE A 93 -4.68 6.71 -5.13
N ASP A 94 -3.95 6.22 -6.12
CA ASP A 94 -4.17 6.41 -7.54
C ASP A 94 -3.99 5.06 -8.25
N LEU A 95 -5.02 4.60 -8.94
CA LEU A 95 -5.02 3.26 -9.56
C LEU A 95 -4.06 3.19 -10.74
N GLU A 96 -4.09 4.20 -11.65
CA GLU A 96 -3.25 4.19 -12.84
C GLU A 96 -1.77 4.24 -12.46
N GLU A 97 -1.39 5.14 -11.54
CA GLU A 97 -0.02 5.22 -11.03
C GLU A 97 0.38 3.94 -10.29
N SER A 98 -0.53 3.30 -9.52
CA SER A 98 -0.24 2.03 -8.84
C SER A 98 0.06 0.89 -9.83
N LEU A 99 -0.62 0.84 -10.96
CA LEU A 99 -0.34 -0.15 -12.01
C LEU A 99 0.99 0.13 -12.71
N VAL A 100 1.35 1.40 -12.92
CA VAL A 100 2.68 1.81 -13.43
C VAL A 100 3.79 1.42 -12.44
N ASP A 101 3.54 1.58 -11.13
CA ASP A 101 4.49 1.13 -10.09
C ASP A 101 4.73 -0.39 -10.17
N VAL A 102 3.68 -1.18 -10.37
CA VAL A 102 3.79 -2.64 -10.56
C VAL A 102 4.58 -2.97 -11.81
N GLU A 103 4.31 -2.31 -12.95
CA GLU A 103 5.07 -2.48 -14.20
C GLU A 103 6.54 -2.15 -14.01
N THR A 104 6.85 -1.11 -13.24
CA THR A 104 8.22 -0.73 -12.88
C THR A 104 8.92 -1.86 -12.13
N ILE A 105 8.28 -2.46 -11.13
CA ILE A 105 8.84 -3.58 -10.37
C ILE A 105 8.99 -4.83 -11.27
N GLN A 106 8.02 -5.11 -12.14
CA GLN A 106 8.12 -6.18 -13.14
C GLN A 106 9.30 -5.96 -14.09
N GLY A 107 9.55 -4.71 -14.52
CA GLY A 107 10.69 -4.36 -15.38
C GLY A 107 12.06 -4.55 -14.72
N ILE A 108 12.12 -4.48 -13.38
CA ILE A 108 13.32 -4.83 -12.60
C ILE A 108 13.56 -6.35 -12.60
N ASP A 109 12.49 -7.16 -12.67
CA ASP A 109 12.50 -8.63 -12.66
C ASP A 109 13.22 -9.22 -11.44
N PRO A 110 12.88 -8.81 -10.18
CA PRO A 110 13.55 -9.30 -8.99
C PRO A 110 13.14 -10.74 -8.66
N GLY A 111 14.05 -11.53 -8.12
CA GLY A 111 13.74 -12.88 -7.60
C GLY A 111 12.90 -12.86 -6.33
N THR A 112 13.00 -11.77 -5.53
CA THR A 112 12.33 -11.68 -4.24
C THR A 112 11.68 -10.31 -4.04
N LEU A 113 10.44 -10.30 -3.56
CA LEU A 113 9.72 -9.10 -3.09
C LEU A 113 9.81 -9.02 -1.57
N LEU A 114 10.23 -7.85 -1.06
CA LEU A 114 10.32 -7.53 0.36
C LEU A 114 9.21 -6.52 0.70
N PHE A 115 8.09 -7.05 1.16
CA PHE A 115 6.90 -6.26 1.48
C PHE A 115 7.09 -5.41 2.74
N GLY A 116 6.40 -4.29 2.82
CA GLY A 116 6.32 -3.47 4.03
C GLY A 116 5.62 -4.18 5.19
N HIS A 117 4.77 -5.17 4.87
CA HIS A 117 3.99 -5.96 5.81
C HIS A 117 4.25 -7.46 5.61
N PHE A 118 4.54 -8.16 6.71
CA PHE A 118 4.58 -9.62 6.86
C PHE A 118 5.68 -10.37 6.10
N GLY A 119 6.66 -9.70 5.57
CA GLY A 119 7.92 -10.32 5.18
C GLY A 119 8.10 -10.58 3.69
N PRO A 120 9.11 -11.40 3.34
CA PRO A 120 9.49 -11.64 1.97
C PRO A 120 8.61 -12.70 1.30
N ARG A 121 8.54 -12.62 -0.04
CA ARG A 121 7.98 -13.65 -0.91
C ARG A 121 8.81 -13.76 -2.18
N GLN A 122 8.96 -14.97 -2.73
CA GLN A 122 9.47 -15.15 -4.09
C GLN A 122 8.52 -14.46 -5.08
N THR A 123 9.06 -13.76 -6.05
CA THR A 123 8.25 -12.96 -6.99
C THR A 123 7.22 -13.82 -7.71
N GLY A 124 7.65 -14.90 -8.37
CA GLY A 124 6.73 -15.80 -9.08
C GLY A 124 5.70 -15.04 -9.91
N ASP A 125 4.43 -15.34 -9.69
CA ASP A 125 3.28 -14.68 -10.34
C ASP A 125 2.65 -13.56 -9.49
N THR A 126 3.32 -13.13 -8.40
CA THR A 126 2.76 -12.20 -7.42
C THR A 126 2.39 -10.85 -8.03
N LEU A 127 3.29 -10.29 -8.86
CA LEU A 127 3.07 -8.99 -9.50
C LEU A 127 1.93 -9.06 -10.53
N ASP A 128 1.86 -10.13 -11.32
CA ASP A 128 0.76 -10.37 -12.27
C ASP A 128 -0.57 -10.53 -11.52
N THR A 129 -0.54 -11.25 -10.40
CA THR A 129 -1.71 -11.41 -9.54
C THR A 129 -2.14 -10.06 -8.99
N TYR A 130 -1.22 -9.25 -8.46
CA TYR A 130 -1.54 -7.93 -7.90
C TYR A 130 -2.07 -6.97 -8.96
N ALA A 131 -1.45 -6.93 -10.16
CA ALA A 131 -1.92 -6.12 -11.28
C ALA A 131 -3.37 -6.45 -11.71
N ARG A 132 -3.84 -7.66 -11.42
CA ARG A 132 -5.22 -8.09 -11.69
C ARG A 132 -6.15 -7.80 -10.50
N VAL A 133 -5.77 -8.15 -9.28
CA VAL A 133 -6.67 -8.04 -8.13
C VAL A 133 -6.88 -6.59 -7.67
N LEU A 134 -5.94 -5.69 -7.94
CA LEU A 134 -6.08 -4.28 -7.58
C LEU A 134 -7.21 -3.59 -8.35
N PRO A 135 -7.26 -3.62 -9.71
CA PRO A 135 -8.40 -3.05 -10.43
C PRO A 135 -9.72 -3.78 -10.17
N GLU A 136 -9.72 -5.11 -10.00
CA GLU A 136 -10.92 -5.86 -9.61
C GLU A 136 -11.47 -5.38 -8.25
N TRP A 137 -10.62 -5.06 -7.30
CA TRP A 137 -10.99 -4.48 -6.02
C TRP A 137 -11.65 -3.09 -6.19
N VAL A 138 -11.03 -2.22 -6.98
CA VAL A 138 -11.55 -0.88 -7.25
C VAL A 138 -12.91 -0.94 -7.94
N GLU A 139 -13.05 -1.81 -8.96
CA GLU A 139 -14.32 -2.03 -9.67
C GLU A 139 -15.42 -2.51 -8.71
N HIS A 140 -15.13 -3.48 -7.83
CA HIS A 140 -16.09 -3.96 -6.82
C HIS A 140 -16.59 -2.85 -5.90
N VAL A 141 -15.69 -1.96 -5.45
CA VAL A 141 -16.09 -0.81 -4.61
C VAL A 141 -16.95 0.18 -5.42
N ALA A 142 -16.58 0.44 -6.68
CA ALA A 142 -17.34 1.32 -7.56
C ALA A 142 -18.74 0.78 -7.86
N GLU A 143 -18.88 -0.52 -8.12
CA GLU A 143 -20.18 -1.19 -8.31
C GLU A 143 -21.05 -1.10 -7.06
N ALA A 144 -20.48 -1.42 -5.89
CA ALA A 144 -21.22 -1.31 -4.62
C ALA A 144 -21.68 0.13 -4.35
N ARG A 145 -20.84 1.13 -4.70
CA ARG A 145 -21.23 2.55 -4.57
C ARG A 145 -22.39 2.93 -5.49
N ALA A 146 -22.49 2.32 -6.67
CA ALA A 146 -23.59 2.57 -7.59
C ALA A 146 -24.93 1.96 -7.10
N ASP A 147 -24.88 0.90 -6.31
CA ASP A 147 -26.01 0.14 -5.85
C ASP A 147 -26.52 0.55 -4.45
N LEU A 148 -25.66 1.18 -3.63
CA LEU A 148 -25.96 1.53 -2.24
C LEU A 148 -26.23 3.04 -2.07
N GLU A 149 -26.93 3.42 -0.97
CA GLU A 149 -27.44 4.77 -0.77
C GLU A 149 -26.34 5.83 -0.49
N ASP A 150 -25.27 5.42 0.21
CA ASP A 150 -24.18 6.32 0.60
C ASP A 150 -22.87 5.57 0.86
N ASP A 151 -21.78 6.32 1.01
CA ASP A 151 -20.42 5.77 1.21
C ASP A 151 -20.27 4.99 2.52
N ASP A 152 -21.03 5.33 3.58
CA ASP A 152 -20.98 4.59 4.84
C ASP A 152 -21.64 3.22 4.69
N SER A 153 -22.71 3.11 3.92
CA SER A 153 -23.34 1.84 3.55
C SER A 153 -22.41 0.96 2.71
N VAL A 154 -21.61 1.55 1.82
CA VAL A 154 -20.56 0.81 1.05
C VAL A 154 -19.51 0.25 2.00
N VAL A 155 -19.01 1.06 2.93
CA VAL A 155 -18.03 0.62 3.92
C VAL A 155 -18.57 -0.54 4.76
N GLU A 156 -19.82 -0.42 5.29
CA GLU A 156 -20.46 -1.44 6.11
C GLU A 156 -20.60 -2.76 5.34
N TYR A 157 -21.02 -2.70 4.08
CA TYR A 157 -21.12 -3.86 3.20
C TYR A 157 -19.81 -4.66 3.08
N PHE A 158 -18.68 -3.99 2.86
CA PHE A 158 -17.39 -4.66 2.76
C PHE A 158 -16.86 -5.11 4.13
N VAL A 159 -17.07 -4.33 5.19
CA VAL A 159 -16.67 -4.70 6.56
C VAL A 159 -17.36 -5.97 7.03
N GLU A 160 -18.65 -6.15 6.73
CA GLU A 160 -19.38 -7.39 7.04
C GLU A 160 -18.82 -8.62 6.31
N GLN A 161 -18.17 -8.41 5.16
CA GLN A 161 -17.57 -9.45 4.34
C GLN A 161 -16.05 -9.62 4.60
N ALA A 162 -15.48 -8.88 5.56
CA ALA A 162 -14.06 -8.95 5.87
C ALA A 162 -13.63 -10.37 6.25
N ASP A 163 -12.83 -10.99 5.40
CA ASP A 163 -12.49 -12.41 5.48
C ASP A 163 -11.18 -12.71 6.23
N THR A 164 -10.42 -11.68 6.64
CA THR A 164 -9.11 -11.82 7.31
C THR A 164 -9.17 -11.90 8.82
N ALA A 165 -10.36 -12.05 9.40
CA ALA A 165 -10.57 -12.11 10.85
C ALA A 165 -9.84 -13.28 11.53
N ASP A 166 -9.62 -14.38 10.82
CA ASP A 166 -8.86 -15.53 11.29
C ASP A 166 -7.35 -15.27 11.37
N VAL A 167 -6.84 -14.29 10.60
CA VAL A 167 -5.42 -13.90 10.57
C VAL A 167 -5.13 -12.74 11.51
N TRP A 168 -5.95 -11.68 11.47
CA TRP A 168 -5.70 -10.41 12.18
C TRP A 168 -6.63 -10.17 13.37
N GLY A 169 -7.67 -10.99 13.56
CA GLY A 169 -8.78 -10.73 14.47
C GLY A 169 -9.83 -9.81 13.83
N ALA A 170 -11.08 -9.94 14.29
CA ALA A 170 -12.23 -9.28 13.68
C ALA A 170 -12.14 -7.75 13.66
N GLU A 171 -11.66 -7.14 14.76
CA GLU A 171 -11.51 -5.68 14.87
C GLU A 171 -10.50 -5.12 13.86
N GLN A 172 -9.34 -5.77 13.72
CA GLN A 172 -8.30 -5.33 12.79
C GLN A 172 -8.72 -5.58 11.34
N ALA A 173 -9.33 -6.71 11.04
CA ALA A 173 -9.85 -7.02 9.71
C ALA A 173 -10.88 -5.99 9.25
N ALA A 174 -11.85 -5.65 10.12
CA ALA A 174 -12.85 -4.63 9.85
C ALA A 174 -12.20 -3.24 9.59
N ALA A 175 -11.28 -2.84 10.46
CA ALA A 175 -10.63 -1.54 10.34
C ALA A 175 -9.73 -1.43 9.09
N GLU A 176 -9.08 -2.53 8.69
CA GLU A 176 -8.26 -2.59 7.47
C GLU A 176 -9.15 -2.51 6.21
N THR A 177 -10.26 -3.23 6.22
CA THR A 177 -11.25 -3.16 5.13
C THR A 177 -11.83 -1.77 5.02
N GLU A 178 -12.27 -1.16 6.13
CA GLU A 178 -12.81 0.20 6.15
C GLU A 178 -11.84 1.20 5.51
N ILE A 179 -10.56 1.19 5.91
CA ILE A 179 -9.59 2.17 5.40
C ILE A 179 -9.36 1.99 3.90
N ASN A 180 -9.31 0.76 3.41
CA ASN A 180 -9.11 0.48 1.99
C ASN A 180 -10.32 0.86 1.14
N VAL A 181 -11.55 0.57 1.59
CA VAL A 181 -12.78 1.02 0.91
C VAL A 181 -12.86 2.53 0.83
N ARG A 182 -12.63 3.23 1.96
CA ARG A 182 -12.64 4.70 1.99
C ARG A 182 -11.59 5.32 1.06
N GLY A 183 -10.45 4.66 0.88
CA GLY A 183 -9.44 5.14 -0.04
C GLY A 183 -9.87 5.06 -1.50
N VAL A 184 -10.51 3.97 -1.91
CA VAL A 184 -11.10 3.85 -3.26
C VAL A 184 -12.20 4.88 -3.47
N LEU A 185 -13.12 5.06 -2.50
CA LEU A 185 -14.18 6.06 -2.60
C LEU A 185 -13.64 7.47 -2.80
N VAL A 186 -12.56 7.83 -2.10
CA VAL A 186 -11.86 9.12 -2.29
C VAL A 186 -11.20 9.22 -3.66
N ALA A 187 -10.61 8.14 -4.16
CA ALA A 187 -10.00 8.11 -5.50
C ALA A 187 -11.06 8.28 -6.60
N LEU A 188 -12.21 7.58 -6.49
CA LEU A 188 -13.35 7.74 -7.40
C LEU A 188 -13.86 9.20 -7.45
N ASP A 189 -13.94 9.88 -6.29
CA ASP A 189 -14.35 11.28 -6.22
C ASP A 189 -13.40 12.24 -6.95
N LYS A 190 -12.12 11.87 -7.01
CA LYS A 190 -11.08 12.67 -7.69
C LYS A 190 -10.92 12.32 -9.17
N GLY A 191 -11.38 11.16 -9.60
CA GLY A 191 -11.13 10.59 -10.91
C GLY A 191 -9.75 9.90 -11.01
N ASP A 192 -9.23 9.43 -9.88
CA ASP A 192 -7.94 8.73 -9.73
C ASP A 192 -8.13 7.19 -9.65
N ALA A 193 -9.35 6.67 -9.95
CA ALA A 193 -9.70 5.25 -9.90
C ALA A 193 -10.77 4.86 -10.93
#